data_39861fcacb56f0402aacc0bb04bea258
#
_entry.id   39861fcacb56f0402aacc0bb04bea258
#
_cell.length_a   1.000
_cell.length_b   1.000
_cell.length_c   1.000
_cell.angle_alpha   90.00
_cell.angle_beta   90.00
_cell.angle_gamma   90.00
#
_symmetry.space_group_name_H-M   'P 1'
#
loop_
_entity.id
_entity.type
_entity.pdbx_description
1 polymer ?
#
loop_
_entity_poly.entity_id
_entity_poly.type
_entity_poly.pdbx_seq_one_letter_code
_entity_poly.pdbx_strand_id
1 'polypeptide(L)'
;MSPKRLDHVAPPPVGVEWQVRFGTNEAAKGWDDLCTHATARTREAFEMMRSHPRPPQDDTHYQLRGSLATRSFGGGVLEQWQVKVSKSARIWYLPDDNTRTVWVVEASVAHPKKTEPRSGKR
;
A
#
# COMPACT_ATOMS: atom_id res chain seq x y z
N MET A 1 7.01 -10.95 17.58
CA MET A 1 6.05 -9.87 17.83
C MET A 1 5.38 -9.47 16.52
N SER A 2 4.08 -9.33 16.54
CA SER A 2 3.35 -9.00 15.32
C SER A 2 3.44 -7.51 15.00
N PRO A 3 3.59 -7.14 13.73
CA PRO A 3 3.58 -5.74 13.35
C PRO A 3 2.20 -5.14 13.56
N LYS A 4 2.17 -3.85 13.74
CA LYS A 4 0.93 -3.15 14.00
C LYS A 4 0.98 -1.74 13.41
N ARG A 5 -0.14 -1.04 13.52
CA ARG A 5 -0.26 0.32 13.00
C ARG A 5 0.88 1.20 13.50
N LEU A 6 1.42 2.01 12.63
CA LEU A 6 2.51 2.95 12.82
C LEU A 6 3.90 2.33 12.83
N ASP A 7 4.00 1.01 12.91
CA ASP A 7 5.31 0.36 12.81
C ASP A 7 5.88 0.53 11.42
N HIS A 8 7.19 0.54 11.31
CA HIS A 8 7.85 0.53 10.02
C HIS A 8 7.60 -0.80 9.35
N VAL A 9 7.47 -0.76 8.03
CA VAL A 9 7.41 -1.95 7.20
C VAL A 9 8.84 -2.29 6.86
N ALA A 10 9.36 -3.38 7.43
CA ALA A 10 10.71 -3.85 7.15
C ALA A 10 11.76 -2.80 7.49
N PRO A 11 12.97 -2.84 6.93
CA PRO A 11 14.07 -1.99 7.38
C PRO A 11 13.76 -0.51 7.25
N PRO A 12 14.34 0.33 8.12
CA PRO A 12 14.16 1.77 8.01
C PRO A 12 14.82 2.31 6.74
N PRO A 13 14.41 3.50 6.30
CA PRO A 13 14.94 4.08 5.07
C PRO A 13 16.39 4.52 5.22
N VAL A 14 17.07 4.55 4.10
CA VAL A 14 18.44 5.02 4.03
C VAL A 14 18.52 6.10 2.96
N GLY A 15 19.18 7.21 3.27
CA GLY A 15 19.36 8.27 2.29
C GLY A 15 18.05 8.91 1.88
N VAL A 16 17.79 8.95 0.58
CA VAL A 16 16.59 9.61 0.05
C VAL A 16 15.36 8.71 -0.01
N GLU A 17 15.47 7.49 0.49
CA GLU A 17 14.33 6.58 0.48
C GLU A 17 13.19 7.10 1.34
N TRP A 18 11.97 6.71 0.96
CA TRP A 18 10.80 7.03 1.74
C TRP A 18 10.67 6.05 2.90
N GLN A 19 10.10 6.51 4.00
CA GLN A 19 9.69 5.59 5.06
C GLN A 19 8.46 4.84 4.57
N VAL A 20 8.36 3.56 4.91
CA VAL A 20 7.15 2.80 4.64
C VAL A 20 6.63 2.33 6.00
N ARG A 21 5.42 2.72 6.34
CA ARG A 21 4.84 2.42 7.64
C ARG A 21 3.42 1.91 7.46
N PHE A 22 2.94 1.16 8.45
CA PHE A 22 1.57 0.69 8.43
C PHE A 22 0.64 1.80 8.90
N GLY A 23 -0.39 2.06 8.13
CA GLY A 23 -1.40 3.05 8.51
C GLY A 23 -2.54 2.46 9.30
N THR A 24 -2.74 1.13 9.23
CA THR A 24 -3.80 0.44 9.95
C THR A 24 -3.28 -0.88 10.48
N ASN A 25 -3.97 -1.43 11.49
CA ASN A 25 -3.63 -2.76 11.99
C ASN A 25 -3.96 -3.84 10.96
N GLU A 26 -5.03 -3.64 10.20
CA GLU A 26 -5.42 -4.58 9.16
C GLU A 26 -4.34 -4.69 8.09
N ALA A 27 -3.73 -3.56 7.74
CA ALA A 27 -2.65 -3.57 6.76
C ALA A 27 -1.45 -4.36 7.29
N ALA A 28 -1.13 -4.22 8.57
CA ALA A 28 -0.01 -4.95 9.16
C ALA A 28 -0.24 -6.45 9.10
N LYS A 29 -1.45 -6.89 9.42
CA LYS A 29 -1.78 -8.32 9.34
C LYS A 29 -1.74 -8.82 7.91
N GLY A 30 -2.33 -8.07 6.99
CA GLY A 30 -2.36 -8.47 5.60
C GLY A 30 -0.96 -8.52 5.00
N TRP A 31 -0.10 -7.61 5.42
CA TRP A 31 1.28 -7.60 4.95
C TRP A 31 1.99 -8.89 5.33
N ASP A 32 1.78 -9.38 6.57
CA ASP A 32 2.36 -10.65 6.98
C ASP A 32 1.89 -11.78 6.07
N ASP A 33 0.61 -11.79 5.72
CA ASP A 33 0.07 -12.80 4.83
C ASP A 33 0.71 -12.70 3.44
N LEU A 34 0.90 -11.49 2.94
CA LEU A 34 1.54 -11.31 1.64
C LEU A 34 2.99 -11.79 1.68
N CYS A 35 3.70 -11.49 2.75
CA CYS A 35 5.08 -11.94 2.87
C CYS A 35 5.18 -13.46 2.86
N THR A 36 4.15 -14.14 3.37
CA THR A 36 4.12 -15.59 3.38
C THR A 36 3.73 -16.18 2.03
N HIS A 37 2.72 -15.59 1.39
CA HIS A 37 2.11 -16.17 0.19
C HIS A 37 2.64 -15.62 -1.12
N ALA A 38 3.25 -14.44 -1.12
CA ALA A 38 3.75 -13.81 -2.34
C ALA A 38 5.04 -13.07 -2.03
N THR A 39 6.00 -13.79 -1.48
CA THR A 39 7.21 -13.20 -0.92
C THR A 39 7.96 -12.29 -1.89
N ALA A 40 8.28 -12.78 -3.08
CA ALA A 40 9.08 -12.01 -4.03
C ALA A 40 8.35 -10.78 -4.55
N ARG A 41 7.07 -10.93 -4.87
CA ARG A 41 6.28 -9.81 -5.38
C ARG A 41 6.05 -8.76 -4.31
N THR A 42 5.87 -9.20 -3.06
CA THR A 42 5.72 -8.27 -1.96
C THR A 42 7.00 -7.48 -1.74
N ARG A 43 8.16 -8.14 -1.90
CA ARG A 43 9.44 -7.45 -1.80
C ARG A 43 9.59 -6.42 -2.90
N GLU A 44 9.18 -6.75 -4.12
CA GLU A 44 9.22 -5.79 -5.22
C GLU A 44 8.35 -4.58 -4.93
N ALA A 45 7.14 -4.82 -4.40
CA ALA A 45 6.25 -3.73 -4.05
C ALA A 45 6.86 -2.83 -2.98
N PHE A 46 7.48 -3.43 -1.97
CA PHE A 46 8.13 -2.68 -0.92
C PHE A 46 9.26 -1.80 -1.48
N GLU A 47 10.10 -2.36 -2.35
CA GLU A 47 11.19 -1.60 -2.94
C GLU A 47 10.69 -0.44 -3.77
N MET A 48 9.60 -0.66 -4.50
CA MET A 48 8.99 0.41 -5.28
C MET A 48 8.45 1.52 -4.38
N MET A 49 7.75 1.14 -3.30
CA MET A 49 7.16 2.13 -2.42
C MET A 49 8.21 3.01 -1.76
N ARG A 50 9.35 2.46 -1.40
CA ARG A 50 10.34 3.27 -0.71
C ARG A 50 11.24 4.06 -1.65
N SER A 51 11.27 3.72 -2.93
CA SER A 51 12.09 4.46 -3.89
C SER A 51 11.26 5.36 -4.79
N HIS A 52 10.10 4.89 -5.25
CA HIS A 52 9.27 5.58 -6.23
C HIS A 52 7.80 5.31 -5.99
N PRO A 53 7.20 5.89 -4.94
CA PRO A 53 5.80 5.54 -4.61
C PRO A 53 4.77 5.99 -5.64
N ARG A 54 5.12 6.90 -6.54
CA ARG A 54 4.23 7.28 -7.65
C ARG A 54 4.89 6.96 -8.97
N PRO A 55 5.06 5.67 -9.31
CA PRO A 55 5.65 5.31 -10.60
C PRO A 55 4.70 5.67 -11.74
N PRO A 56 5.16 5.66 -12.99
CA PRO A 56 4.23 5.82 -14.10
C PRO A 56 3.09 4.81 -13.98
N GLN A 57 1.86 5.28 -14.17
CA GLN A 57 0.69 4.42 -13.97
C GLN A 57 0.56 3.41 -15.09
N ASP A 58 0.21 2.18 -14.71
CA ASP A 58 -0.02 1.10 -15.66
C ASP A 58 -1.03 0.14 -15.03
N ASP A 59 -1.15 -1.07 -15.55
CA ASP A 59 -2.13 -2.04 -15.04
C ASP A 59 -1.80 -2.54 -13.64
N THR A 60 -0.58 -2.35 -13.21
CA THR A 60 -0.11 -2.88 -11.92
C THR A 60 -0.05 -1.82 -10.84
N HIS A 61 0.31 -0.58 -11.21
CA HIS A 61 0.47 0.51 -10.26
C HIS A 61 -0.36 1.69 -10.71
N TYR A 62 -1.31 2.12 -9.91
CA TYR A 62 -2.12 3.29 -10.28
C TYR A 62 -2.84 3.87 -9.09
N GLN A 63 -3.19 5.15 -9.22
CA GLN A 63 -4.04 5.79 -8.23
C GLN A 63 -5.46 5.25 -8.40
N LEU A 64 -6.10 4.90 -7.30
CA LEU A 64 -7.48 4.42 -7.37
C LEU A 64 -8.38 5.54 -7.86
N ARG A 65 -9.60 5.19 -8.23
CA ARG A 65 -10.51 6.13 -8.87
C ARG A 65 -11.74 6.38 -8.02
N GLY A 66 -12.47 7.43 -8.38
CA GLY A 66 -13.72 7.75 -7.71
C GLY A 66 -13.50 8.05 -6.25
N SER A 67 -14.37 7.55 -5.41
CA SER A 67 -14.31 7.81 -3.98
C SER A 67 -13.07 7.18 -3.33
N LEU A 68 -12.41 6.25 -4.01
CA LEU A 68 -11.20 5.62 -3.48
C LEU A 68 -9.93 6.35 -3.89
N ALA A 69 -10.02 7.38 -4.71
CA ALA A 69 -8.84 8.10 -5.21
C ALA A 69 -8.05 8.78 -4.10
N THR A 70 -8.72 9.13 -3.01
CA THR A 70 -8.10 9.75 -1.86
C THR A 70 -8.63 9.12 -0.59
N ARG A 71 -7.95 9.39 0.52
CA ARG A 71 -8.34 8.85 1.82
C ARG A 71 -7.95 9.82 2.91
N SER A 72 -8.84 10.03 3.85
CA SER A 72 -8.54 10.83 5.03
C SER A 72 -7.55 10.07 5.91
N PHE A 73 -6.50 10.72 6.31
CA PHE A 73 -5.50 10.08 7.14
C PHE A 73 -4.69 11.15 7.87
N GLY A 74 -4.54 10.98 9.18
CA GLY A 74 -3.71 11.88 9.97
C GLY A 74 -4.13 13.33 9.95
N GLY A 75 -5.42 13.60 9.81
CA GLY A 75 -5.91 14.97 9.81
C GLY A 75 -5.89 15.63 8.44
N GLY A 76 -5.49 14.91 7.42
CA GLY A 76 -5.47 15.43 6.05
C GLY A 76 -6.06 14.44 5.07
N VAL A 77 -5.90 14.74 3.80
CA VAL A 77 -6.38 13.87 2.73
C VAL A 77 -5.20 13.56 1.83
N LEU A 78 -4.97 12.28 1.58
CA LEU A 78 -3.85 11.83 0.76
C LEU A 78 -4.35 11.02 -0.43
N GLU A 79 -3.59 11.04 -1.52
CA GLU A 79 -3.87 10.17 -2.66
C GLU A 79 -3.79 8.72 -2.22
N GLN A 80 -4.67 7.89 -2.78
CA GLN A 80 -4.65 6.47 -2.49
C GLN A 80 -4.31 5.69 -3.74
N TRP A 81 -3.23 4.93 -3.66
CA TRP A 81 -2.69 4.16 -4.78
C TRP A 81 -2.81 2.67 -4.52
N GLN A 82 -2.81 1.91 -5.59
CA GLN A 82 -2.84 0.46 -5.51
C GLN A 82 -1.66 -0.12 -6.28
N VAL A 83 -1.05 -1.14 -5.71
CA VAL A 83 -0.13 -2.01 -6.46
C VAL A 83 -0.67 -3.42 -6.41
N LYS A 84 -0.72 -4.07 -7.56
CA LYS A 84 -1.13 -5.46 -7.66
C LYS A 84 0.08 -6.34 -7.40
N VAL A 85 0.00 -7.15 -6.38
CA VAL A 85 1.10 -8.05 -6.02
C VAL A 85 0.98 -9.35 -6.79
N SER A 86 -0.27 -9.79 -7.02
CA SER A 86 -0.55 -10.95 -7.82
C SER A 86 -1.93 -10.78 -8.43
N LYS A 87 -2.45 -11.82 -9.04
CA LYS A 87 -3.76 -11.76 -9.67
C LYS A 87 -4.84 -11.29 -8.70
N SER A 88 -4.77 -11.73 -7.45
CA SER A 88 -5.79 -11.35 -6.47
C SER A 88 -5.25 -10.51 -5.32
N ALA A 89 -3.94 -10.48 -5.12
CA ALA A 89 -3.35 -9.79 -3.97
C ALA A 89 -3.10 -8.32 -4.29
N ARG A 90 -3.41 -7.47 -3.35
CA ARG A 90 -3.35 -6.02 -3.54
C ARG A 90 -2.77 -5.33 -2.33
N ILE A 91 -2.10 -4.20 -2.56
CA ILE A 91 -1.70 -3.28 -1.50
C ILE A 91 -2.24 -1.91 -1.87
N TRP A 92 -2.90 -1.26 -0.90
CA TRP A 92 -3.30 0.14 -1.03
C TRP A 92 -2.41 0.96 -0.12
N TYR A 93 -1.90 2.07 -0.64
CA TYR A 93 -0.98 2.90 0.12
C TYR A 93 -1.19 4.38 -0.19
N LEU A 94 -0.73 5.21 0.74
CA LEU A 94 -0.90 6.66 0.66
C LEU A 94 0.49 7.31 0.69
N PRO A 95 0.95 7.87 -0.44
CA PRO A 95 2.20 8.63 -0.41
C PRO A 95 1.96 9.97 0.28
N ASP A 96 2.76 10.27 1.28
CA ASP A 96 2.64 11.51 2.06
C ASP A 96 3.92 12.32 1.88
N ASP A 97 3.85 13.32 1.02
CA ASP A 97 5.03 14.13 0.69
C ASP A 97 5.54 14.94 1.86
N ASN A 98 4.65 15.36 2.75
CA ASN A 98 5.06 16.20 3.88
C ASN A 98 6.02 15.51 4.81
N THR A 99 5.82 14.22 5.01
CA THR A 99 6.67 13.44 5.91
C THR A 99 7.52 12.43 5.17
N ARG A 100 7.42 12.42 3.86
CA ARG A 100 8.13 11.48 3.00
C ARG A 100 7.91 10.05 3.48
N THR A 101 6.65 9.74 3.73
CA THR A 101 6.23 8.45 4.26
C THR A 101 5.16 7.84 3.35
N VAL A 102 5.25 6.55 3.15
CA VAL A 102 4.22 5.78 2.46
C VAL A 102 3.47 5.01 3.53
N TRP A 103 2.17 5.27 3.64
CA TRP A 103 1.32 4.61 4.64
C TRP A 103 0.58 3.46 3.98
N VAL A 104 0.88 2.24 4.39
CA VAL A 104 0.18 1.05 3.86
C VAL A 104 -1.13 0.92 4.64
N VAL A 105 -2.25 1.04 3.95
CA VAL A 105 -3.56 1.05 4.61
C VAL A 105 -4.39 -0.20 4.33
N GLU A 106 -4.09 -0.92 3.25
CA GLU A 106 -4.72 -2.21 2.95
C GLU A 106 -3.66 -3.12 2.39
N ALA A 107 -3.69 -4.37 2.79
CA ALA A 107 -2.84 -5.40 2.23
C ALA A 107 -3.61 -6.70 2.32
N SER A 108 -3.77 -7.38 1.19
CA SER A 108 -4.65 -8.54 1.17
C SER A 108 -4.18 -9.54 0.12
N VAL A 109 -4.19 -10.82 0.48
CA VAL A 109 -3.90 -11.90 -0.47
C VAL A 109 -5.10 -12.14 -1.38
N ALA A 110 -6.28 -11.68 -0.97
CA ALA A 110 -7.48 -11.73 -1.78
C ALA A 110 -7.88 -10.31 -2.13
N HIS A 111 -8.72 -10.16 -3.15
CA HIS A 111 -9.17 -8.83 -3.55
C HIS A 111 -9.81 -8.15 -2.33
N PRO A 112 -9.48 -6.87 -2.08
CA PRO A 112 -10.08 -6.17 -0.93
C PRO A 112 -11.60 -6.19 -1.01
N LYS A 113 -12.23 -6.23 0.16
CA LYS A 113 -13.69 -6.22 0.21
C LYS A 113 -14.28 -4.94 -0.33
N LYS A 114 -13.61 -3.83 -0.12
CA LYS A 114 -14.01 -2.57 -0.72
C LYS A 114 -13.66 -2.64 -2.18
N THR A 115 -14.63 -2.56 -3.02
CA THR A 115 -14.36 -2.72 -4.44
C THR A 115 -14.02 -1.39 -5.06
N GLU A 116 -13.22 -1.46 -6.09
CA GLU A 116 -12.93 -0.29 -6.91
C GLU A 116 -14.19 0.07 -7.66
N PRO A 117 -14.39 1.36 -7.89
CA PRO A 117 -15.61 1.79 -8.58
C PRO A 117 -15.77 1.20 -9.95
N ARG A 118 -14.75 0.64 -10.51
CA ARG A 118 -14.95 0.05 -11.75
C ARG A 118 -15.72 -1.20 -11.67
N SER A 119 -15.82 -1.91 -10.96
CA SER A 119 -16.25 -3.08 -11.15
C SER A 119 -17.37 -3.44 -11.09
N GLY A 120 -17.78 -3.16 -11.09
CA GLY A 120 -18.92 -3.51 -11.19
C GLY A 120 -19.44 -4.80 -10.95
N LYS A 121 -19.30 -5.18 -10.68
CA LYS A 121 -19.77 -6.14 -10.48
C LYS A 121 -20.07 -6.67 -9.70
N ARG A 122 -20.32 -6.79 -9.46
CA ARG A 122 -20.71 -7.34 -8.82
C ARG A 122 -21.06 -7.64 -8.58
#